data_5de282e46c7d64a54e5d6497ec7a45e7
#
_entry.id   5de282e46c7d64a54e5d6497ec7a45e7
#
_cell.length_a   1.000
_cell.length_b   1.000
_cell.length_c   1.000
_cell.angle_alpha   90.00
_cell.angle_beta   90.00
_cell.angle_gamma   90.00
#
_symmetry.space_group_name_H-M   'P 1'
#
loop_
_entity.id
_entity.type
_entity.pdbx_description
1 polymer ?
#
loop_
_entity_poly.entity_id
_entity_poly.type
_entity_poly.pdbx_seq_one_letter_code
_entity_poly.pdbx_strand_id
1 'polypeptide(L)'
;MSICIFNPWHDMALAYGQQPFTPSSFVFDFQRHMADIAEVWNDSAETDRIEPWGWDYFTKQRLIKQGYDASLMPTDEDIETLRQLSHRSTFMPLLHALRNIEGTTGESRCLDDERECTLSALRGMMMKAPWSSSGRGVRLVNSENDINWARNIIRQQGALMAEPYYNKVKDFALEFHWNGRKTEYIGSSLFTNSGYAYTGNVVASEEKKRSMLGKYVSLQTIDAICDKIKMWCDATFLPLHIPTPFGVDMMLIVEGERMLIHPCVEVNLRRTMGYVALLLYKKIISGEYNNNNHFLLTNETNENSVYHFRVSANGGKWSVSEQGMESGQW
;
A
#
# COMPACT_ATOMS: atom_id res chain seq x y z
N MET A 1 22.17 1.81 15.74
CA MET A 1 21.21 2.93 15.53
C MET A 1 20.41 2.62 14.28
N SER A 2 19.08 2.57 14.37
CA SER A 2 18.22 2.32 13.22
C SER A 2 18.12 3.58 12.36
N ILE A 3 18.25 3.44 11.04
CA ILE A 3 18.16 4.55 10.07
C ILE A 3 16.90 4.33 9.26
N CYS A 4 15.87 5.10 9.56
CA CYS A 4 14.59 5.04 8.88
C CYS A 4 14.50 6.08 7.77
N ILE A 5 14.02 5.69 6.59
CA ILE A 5 14.05 6.54 5.40
C ILE A 5 12.70 6.49 4.69
N PHE A 6 12.07 7.65 4.52
CA PHE A 6 10.92 7.78 3.65
C PHE A 6 11.37 8.00 2.20
N ASN A 7 11.17 7.00 1.34
CA ASN A 7 11.52 7.05 -0.09
C ASN A 7 10.27 6.82 -0.97
N PRO A 8 9.45 7.87 -1.19
CA PRO A 8 8.16 7.76 -1.90
C PRO A 8 8.28 7.43 -3.40
N TRP A 9 9.50 7.35 -3.92
CA TRP A 9 9.79 6.93 -5.29
C TRP A 9 9.87 5.41 -5.48
N HIS A 10 9.76 4.62 -4.42
CA HIS A 10 10.00 3.17 -4.42
C HIS A 10 9.34 2.45 -5.60
N ASP A 11 8.02 2.54 -5.76
CA ASP A 11 7.31 1.83 -6.84
C ASP A 11 7.73 2.31 -8.24
N MET A 12 8.07 3.61 -8.39
CA MET A 12 8.61 4.13 -9.64
C MET A 12 10.00 3.58 -9.92
N ALA A 13 10.86 3.49 -8.90
CA ALA A 13 12.20 2.92 -9.03
C ALA A 13 12.14 1.42 -9.38
N LEU A 14 11.19 0.68 -8.83
CA LEU A 14 10.97 -0.73 -9.20
C LEU A 14 10.61 -0.89 -10.68
N ALA A 15 9.82 0.03 -11.27
CA ALA A 15 9.50 0.00 -12.69
C ALA A 15 10.74 0.11 -13.59
N TYR A 16 11.77 0.84 -13.14
CA TYR A 16 13.04 1.00 -13.87
C TYR A 16 14.04 -0.14 -13.58
N GLY A 17 13.90 -0.85 -12.46
CA GLY A 17 14.84 -1.88 -12.07
C GLY A 17 16.26 -1.33 -11.93
N GLN A 18 17.25 -1.98 -12.57
CA GLN A 18 18.66 -1.54 -12.57
C GLN A 18 18.97 -0.42 -13.58
N GLN A 19 18.00 -0.02 -14.39
CA GLN A 19 18.20 1.08 -15.35
C GLN A 19 18.33 2.42 -14.61
N PRO A 20 19.02 3.42 -15.23
CA PRO A 20 19.13 4.74 -14.64
C PRO A 20 17.77 5.35 -14.33
N PHE A 21 17.57 5.71 -13.05
CA PHE A 21 16.35 6.33 -12.55
C PHE A 21 16.71 7.56 -11.73
N THR A 22 15.93 8.61 -11.87
CA THR A 22 16.02 9.80 -11.01
C THR A 22 14.61 10.31 -10.73
N PRO A 23 14.17 10.37 -9.47
CA PRO A 23 12.90 10.98 -9.12
C PRO A 23 12.82 12.44 -9.59
N SER A 24 11.63 12.90 -9.94
CA SER A 24 11.41 14.31 -10.27
C SER A 24 11.63 15.21 -9.04
N SER A 25 11.87 16.51 -9.28
CA SER A 25 11.99 17.49 -8.19
C SER A 25 10.78 17.49 -7.27
N PHE A 26 9.57 17.36 -7.82
CA PHE A 26 8.34 17.24 -7.04
C PHE A 26 8.38 16.05 -6.05
N VAL A 27 8.89 14.89 -6.46
CA VAL A 27 8.98 13.70 -5.59
C VAL A 27 10.05 13.89 -4.51
N PHE A 28 11.17 14.57 -4.84
CA PHE A 28 12.17 14.95 -3.84
C PHE A 28 11.64 15.98 -2.85
N ASP A 29 10.85 16.94 -3.30
CA ASP A 29 10.21 17.94 -2.43
C ASP A 29 9.21 17.25 -1.48
N PHE A 30 8.38 16.35 -2.01
CA PHE A 30 7.47 15.55 -1.21
C PHE A 30 8.21 14.72 -0.17
N GLN A 31 9.30 14.05 -0.55
CA GLN A 31 10.14 13.29 0.37
C GLN A 31 10.69 14.18 1.52
N ARG A 32 11.20 15.37 1.19
CA ARG A 32 11.73 16.30 2.20
C ARG A 32 10.67 16.76 3.20
N HIS A 33 9.48 17.09 2.70
CA HIS A 33 8.37 17.55 3.55
C HIS A 33 7.76 16.46 4.43
N MET A 34 7.87 15.19 4.02
CA MET A 34 7.33 14.05 4.73
C MET A 34 8.41 13.20 5.42
N ALA A 35 9.67 13.66 5.45
CA ALA A 35 10.79 12.83 5.89
C ALA A 35 10.65 12.37 7.36
N ASP A 36 10.06 13.21 8.20
CA ASP A 36 9.80 12.95 9.62
C ASP A 36 8.79 11.81 9.86
N ILE A 37 7.97 11.44 8.88
CA ILE A 37 7.10 10.28 9.00
C ILE A 37 7.90 8.98 9.26
N ALA A 38 9.17 8.96 8.88
CA ALA A 38 10.06 7.83 9.12
C ALA A 38 10.31 7.57 10.62
N GLU A 39 10.15 8.57 11.47
CA GLU A 39 10.26 8.41 12.93
C GLU A 39 9.18 7.51 13.51
N VAL A 40 8.06 7.36 12.79
CA VAL A 40 6.95 6.52 13.25
C VAL A 40 7.35 5.04 13.34
N TRP A 41 8.20 4.55 12.40
CA TRP A 41 8.69 3.17 12.45
C TRP A 41 10.12 3.04 12.95
N ASN A 42 10.69 4.13 13.48
CA ASN A 42 11.96 4.06 14.18
C ASN A 42 11.70 3.42 15.55
N ASP A 43 12.08 2.16 15.67
CA ASP A 43 12.20 1.51 16.97
C ASP A 43 13.61 1.78 17.50
N SER A 44 13.76 2.13 18.76
CA SER A 44 15.04 2.39 19.43
C SER A 44 15.87 1.12 19.63
N ALA A 45 15.76 0.14 18.73
CA ALA A 45 16.50 -1.11 18.80
C ALA A 45 18.02 -0.88 18.75
N GLU A 46 18.76 -1.63 19.53
CA GLU A 46 20.22 -1.51 19.69
C GLU A 46 21.03 -1.92 18.45
N THR A 47 20.40 -2.45 17.43
CA THR A 47 21.09 -2.96 16.23
C THR A 47 21.11 -1.92 15.11
N ASP A 48 22.29 -1.77 14.47
CA ASP A 48 22.42 -0.96 13.27
C ASP A 48 21.61 -1.58 12.12
N ARG A 49 20.54 -0.90 11.71
CA ARG A 49 19.67 -1.31 10.61
C ARG A 49 19.31 -0.12 9.74
N ILE A 50 19.13 -0.39 8.45
CA ILE A 50 18.61 0.59 7.49
C ILE A 50 17.22 0.14 7.07
N GLU A 51 16.24 0.95 7.36
CA GLU A 51 14.81 0.65 7.14
C GLU A 51 14.13 1.72 6.26
N PRO A 52 14.22 1.58 4.92
CA PRO A 52 13.51 2.47 4.02
C PRO A 52 12.01 2.17 4.02
N TRP A 53 11.23 3.08 3.44
CA TRP A 53 9.83 2.84 3.08
C TRP A 53 9.67 1.54 2.27
N GLY A 54 10.54 1.34 1.30
CA GLY A 54 10.72 0.10 0.56
C GLY A 54 12.10 0.05 -0.09
N TRP A 55 12.65 -1.15 -0.27
CA TRP A 55 13.94 -1.34 -0.90
C TRP A 55 13.83 -1.29 -2.44
N ASP A 56 14.68 -0.49 -3.07
CA ASP A 56 14.86 -0.39 -4.51
C ASP A 56 16.32 -0.08 -4.85
N TYR A 57 16.72 -0.29 -6.11
CA TYR A 57 18.09 -0.08 -6.57
C TYR A 57 18.57 1.38 -6.40
N PHE A 58 17.71 2.35 -6.70
CA PHE A 58 18.07 3.75 -6.56
C PHE A 58 18.34 4.13 -5.11
N THR A 59 17.51 3.69 -4.19
CA THR A 59 17.67 3.92 -2.75
C THR A 59 18.95 3.29 -2.26
N LYS A 60 19.23 2.01 -2.61
CA LYS A 60 20.48 1.32 -2.24
C LYS A 60 21.71 2.08 -2.75
N GLN A 61 21.73 2.43 -4.04
CA GLN A 61 22.87 3.15 -4.64
C GLN A 61 23.08 4.54 -4.02
N ARG A 62 22.00 5.24 -3.69
CA ARG A 62 22.06 6.54 -3.01
C ARG A 62 22.69 6.42 -1.63
N LEU A 63 22.30 5.41 -0.86
CA LEU A 63 22.85 5.16 0.48
C LEU A 63 24.32 4.80 0.43
N ILE A 64 24.75 3.95 -0.49
CA ILE A 64 26.18 3.62 -0.71
C ILE A 64 26.97 4.91 -1.03
N LYS A 65 26.46 5.77 -1.91
CA LYS A 65 27.10 7.07 -2.23
C LYS A 65 27.17 8.02 -1.05
N GLN A 66 26.26 7.89 -0.09
CA GLN A 66 26.27 8.65 1.17
C GLN A 66 27.22 8.05 2.23
N GLY A 67 27.88 6.92 1.95
CA GLY A 67 28.86 6.29 2.82
C GLY A 67 28.28 5.26 3.81
N TYR A 68 27.04 4.85 3.64
CA TYR A 68 26.47 3.77 4.45
C TYR A 68 27.04 2.41 4.07
N ASP A 69 27.21 1.53 5.06
CA ASP A 69 27.74 0.20 4.86
C ASP A 69 26.78 -0.67 4.04
N ALA A 70 27.27 -1.15 2.90
CA ALA A 70 26.50 -2.01 1.98
C ALA A 70 26.14 -3.37 2.60
N SER A 71 26.86 -3.82 3.63
CA SER A 71 26.56 -5.08 4.35
C SER A 71 25.27 -5.00 5.17
N LEU A 72 24.78 -3.79 5.46
CA LEU A 72 23.49 -3.54 6.12
C LEU A 72 22.32 -3.49 5.14
N MET A 73 22.55 -3.68 3.85
CA MET A 73 21.56 -3.56 2.79
C MET A 73 21.32 -4.90 2.10
N PRO A 74 20.12 -5.11 1.51
CA PRO A 74 19.86 -6.30 0.71
C PRO A 74 20.82 -6.43 -0.49
N THR A 75 21.01 -7.66 -0.95
CA THR A 75 21.73 -7.92 -2.20
C THR A 75 20.93 -7.39 -3.40
N ASP A 76 21.57 -7.28 -4.56
CA ASP A 76 20.84 -6.89 -5.79
C ASP A 76 19.86 -7.98 -6.23
N GLU A 77 20.16 -9.25 -5.93
CA GLU A 77 19.26 -10.38 -6.18
C GLU A 77 18.00 -10.31 -5.30
N ASP A 78 18.15 -9.97 -4.02
CA ASP A 78 17.01 -9.75 -3.13
C ASP A 78 16.12 -8.61 -3.61
N ILE A 79 16.70 -7.49 -4.09
CA ILE A 79 15.93 -6.36 -4.63
C ILE A 79 15.23 -6.75 -5.92
N GLU A 80 15.86 -7.53 -6.79
CA GLU A 80 15.22 -8.03 -8.00
C GLU A 80 14.07 -8.99 -7.69
N THR A 81 14.25 -9.88 -6.71
CA THR A 81 13.18 -10.76 -6.21
C THR A 81 12.00 -9.93 -5.68
N LEU A 82 12.26 -8.91 -4.85
CA LEU A 82 11.24 -7.98 -4.37
C LEU A 82 10.54 -7.27 -5.53
N ARG A 83 11.29 -6.80 -6.53
CA ARG A 83 10.77 -6.16 -7.73
C ARG A 83 9.81 -7.06 -8.51
N GLN A 84 10.21 -8.30 -8.76
CA GLN A 84 9.38 -9.29 -9.47
C GLN A 84 8.12 -9.63 -8.69
N LEU A 85 8.23 -9.84 -7.39
CA LEU A 85 7.08 -10.09 -6.52
C LEU A 85 6.15 -8.88 -6.44
N SER A 86 6.66 -7.65 -6.55
CA SER A 86 5.85 -6.41 -6.56
C SER A 86 5.10 -6.16 -7.88
N HIS A 87 5.32 -6.96 -8.91
CA HIS A 87 4.58 -6.83 -10.16
C HIS A 87 3.11 -7.26 -9.95
N ARG A 88 2.16 -6.40 -10.32
CA ARG A 88 0.72 -6.65 -10.04
C ARG A 88 0.20 -7.98 -10.53
N SER A 89 0.71 -8.50 -11.66
CA SER A 89 0.28 -9.82 -12.18
C SER A 89 0.64 -10.98 -11.25
N THR A 90 1.66 -10.83 -10.40
CA THR A 90 2.07 -11.85 -9.42
C THR A 90 0.91 -12.23 -8.49
N PHE A 91 0.01 -11.28 -8.20
CA PHE A 91 -1.09 -11.49 -7.27
C PHE A 91 -2.42 -11.89 -7.92
N MET A 92 -2.46 -12.09 -9.23
CA MET A 92 -3.67 -12.62 -9.90
C MET A 92 -4.09 -14.00 -9.37
N PRO A 93 -3.17 -14.97 -9.16
CA PRO A 93 -3.56 -16.26 -8.56
C PRO A 93 -4.10 -16.11 -7.14
N LEU A 94 -3.58 -15.14 -6.36
CA LEU A 94 -4.13 -14.81 -5.04
C LEU A 94 -5.57 -14.29 -5.17
N LEU A 95 -5.83 -13.32 -6.05
CA LEU A 95 -7.19 -12.82 -6.30
C LEU A 95 -8.13 -13.96 -6.71
N HIS A 96 -7.70 -14.85 -7.60
CA HIS A 96 -8.49 -16.01 -8.02
C HIS A 96 -8.81 -16.97 -6.86
N ALA A 97 -7.89 -17.14 -5.92
CA ALA A 97 -8.13 -17.95 -4.72
C ALA A 97 -9.07 -17.26 -3.72
N LEU A 98 -8.94 -15.93 -3.58
CA LEU A 98 -9.72 -15.13 -2.63
C LEU A 98 -11.17 -14.94 -3.09
N ARG A 99 -11.44 -14.76 -4.38
CA ARG A 99 -12.80 -14.54 -4.90
C ARG A 99 -13.72 -15.75 -4.77
N ASN A 100 -13.21 -16.90 -4.36
CA ASN A 100 -13.99 -18.10 -4.05
C ASN A 100 -14.49 -18.13 -2.59
N ILE A 101 -14.11 -17.15 -1.77
CA ILE A 101 -14.64 -16.97 -0.42
C ILE A 101 -16.02 -16.30 -0.52
N GLU A 102 -16.99 -16.79 0.23
CA GLU A 102 -18.33 -16.21 0.26
C GLU A 102 -18.28 -14.72 0.64
N GLY A 103 -19.02 -13.87 -0.10
CA GLY A 103 -19.04 -12.42 0.11
C GLY A 103 -17.90 -11.67 -0.58
N THR A 104 -17.13 -12.34 -1.45
CA THR A 104 -16.07 -11.71 -2.23
C THR A 104 -16.37 -11.70 -3.72
N THR A 105 -15.66 -10.85 -4.46
CA THR A 105 -15.69 -10.76 -5.92
C THR A 105 -14.36 -10.18 -6.41
N GLY A 106 -14.17 -10.05 -7.70
CA GLY A 106 -13.02 -9.38 -8.29
C GLY A 106 -12.46 -10.14 -9.47
N GLU A 107 -12.11 -9.39 -10.50
CA GLU A 107 -11.50 -9.91 -11.71
C GLU A 107 -10.35 -9.00 -12.13
N SER A 108 -9.27 -9.61 -12.60
CA SER A 108 -8.14 -8.93 -13.21
C SER A 108 -7.56 -9.82 -14.30
N ARG A 109 -7.12 -9.21 -15.37
CA ARG A 109 -6.37 -9.89 -16.44
C ARG A 109 -5.11 -9.12 -16.77
N CYS A 110 -4.06 -9.85 -17.13
CA CYS A 110 -2.80 -9.30 -17.60
C CYS A 110 -2.82 -9.25 -19.13
N LEU A 111 -2.47 -8.09 -19.70
CA LEU A 111 -2.27 -7.87 -21.12
C LEU A 111 -0.77 -7.61 -21.34
N ASP A 112 -0.14 -8.38 -22.21
CA ASP A 112 1.27 -8.26 -22.59
C ASP A 112 1.45 -7.97 -24.08
N ASP A 113 0.37 -8.00 -24.85
CA ASP A 113 0.34 -7.64 -26.27
C ASP A 113 -0.42 -6.33 -26.51
N GLU A 114 0.27 -5.35 -27.08
CA GLU A 114 -0.32 -4.04 -27.43
C GLU A 114 -1.54 -4.16 -28.38
N ARG A 115 -1.61 -5.22 -29.17
CA ARG A 115 -2.71 -5.48 -30.12
C ARG A 115 -4.02 -5.75 -29.42
N GLU A 116 -3.99 -6.25 -28.18
CA GLU A 116 -5.18 -6.43 -27.35
C GLU A 116 -5.74 -5.10 -26.82
N CYS A 117 -4.91 -4.04 -26.78
CA CYS A 117 -5.32 -2.73 -26.33
C CYS A 117 -6.10 -1.99 -27.43
N THR A 118 -7.40 -2.24 -27.49
CA THR A 118 -8.33 -1.54 -28.37
C THR A 118 -9.45 -0.87 -27.56
N LEU A 119 -9.97 0.25 -28.06
CA LEU A 119 -11.06 0.96 -27.36
C LEU A 119 -12.33 0.10 -27.25
N SER A 120 -12.60 -0.74 -28.26
CA SER A 120 -13.75 -1.65 -28.25
C SER A 120 -13.64 -2.74 -27.17
N ALA A 121 -12.42 -3.25 -26.92
CA ALA A 121 -12.18 -4.30 -25.93
C ALA A 121 -12.07 -3.80 -24.49
N LEU A 122 -11.63 -2.55 -24.29
CA LEU A 122 -11.25 -2.03 -22.97
C LEU A 122 -12.11 -0.85 -22.49
N ARG A 123 -13.06 -0.35 -23.27
CA ARG A 123 -13.91 0.75 -22.86
C ARG A 123 -14.65 0.44 -21.55
N GLY A 124 -14.55 1.37 -20.58
CA GLY A 124 -15.17 1.22 -19.26
C GLY A 124 -14.40 0.32 -18.30
N MET A 125 -13.23 -0.23 -18.72
CA MET A 125 -12.35 -0.96 -17.83
C MET A 125 -11.35 -0.05 -17.14
N MET A 126 -10.92 -0.44 -15.94
CA MET A 126 -9.83 0.16 -15.21
C MET A 126 -8.53 -0.50 -15.61
N MET A 127 -7.57 0.31 -16.07
CA MET A 127 -6.22 -0.15 -16.41
C MET A 127 -5.21 0.29 -15.36
N LYS A 128 -4.26 -0.61 -15.03
CA LYS A 128 -3.23 -0.36 -14.03
C LYS A 128 -1.86 -0.79 -14.56
N ALA A 129 -0.87 0.10 -14.43
CA ALA A 129 0.52 -0.24 -14.72
C ALA A 129 1.05 -1.26 -13.69
N PRO A 130 1.95 -2.19 -14.09
CA PRO A 130 2.51 -3.22 -13.20
C PRO A 130 3.16 -2.67 -11.94
N TRP A 131 3.94 -1.61 -12.09
CA TRP A 131 4.56 -0.87 -11.00
C TRP A 131 4.12 0.59 -11.07
N SER A 132 3.39 1.03 -10.06
CA SER A 132 2.97 2.43 -9.93
C SER A 132 2.49 2.71 -8.52
N SER A 133 2.45 3.98 -8.15
CA SER A 133 1.97 4.43 -6.85
C SER A 133 1.05 5.64 -6.96
N SER A 134 0.28 5.87 -5.90
CA SER A 134 -0.53 7.09 -5.72
C SER A 134 -1.47 7.38 -6.90
N GLY A 135 -2.07 6.35 -7.50
CA GLY A 135 -3.03 6.47 -8.60
C GLY A 135 -2.47 6.92 -9.95
N ARG A 136 -1.16 7.22 -10.05
CA ARG A 136 -0.56 7.75 -11.30
C ARG A 136 -0.52 6.73 -12.44
N GLY A 137 -0.47 5.45 -12.11
CA GLY A 137 -0.48 4.34 -13.07
C GLY A 137 -1.85 3.69 -13.25
N VAL A 138 -2.94 4.42 -12.95
CA VAL A 138 -4.31 3.90 -13.04
C VAL A 138 -5.15 4.79 -13.95
N ARG A 139 -5.89 4.18 -14.89
CA ARG A 139 -6.78 4.89 -15.81
C ARG A 139 -8.07 4.13 -16.08
N LEU A 140 -9.19 4.84 -16.08
CA LEU A 140 -10.45 4.38 -16.68
C LEU A 140 -10.41 4.64 -18.18
N VAL A 141 -10.70 3.62 -19.00
CA VAL A 141 -10.66 3.72 -20.46
C VAL A 141 -11.92 4.37 -20.98
N ASN A 142 -11.78 5.57 -21.54
CA ASN A 142 -12.86 6.29 -22.18
C ASN A 142 -12.54 6.77 -23.61
N SER A 143 -11.27 6.79 -23.99
CA SER A 143 -10.78 7.40 -25.23
C SER A 143 -9.59 6.65 -25.82
N GLU A 144 -9.27 6.96 -27.10
CA GLU A 144 -8.05 6.48 -27.76
C GLU A 144 -6.76 6.96 -27.07
N ASN A 145 -6.79 8.10 -26.37
CA ASN A 145 -5.64 8.56 -25.59
C ASN A 145 -5.33 7.60 -24.44
N ASP A 146 -6.36 6.98 -23.83
CA ASP A 146 -6.17 5.99 -22.77
C ASP A 146 -5.60 4.68 -23.34
N ILE A 147 -6.01 4.31 -24.56
CA ILE A 147 -5.44 3.16 -25.29
C ILE A 147 -3.97 3.41 -25.64
N ASN A 148 -3.63 4.59 -26.12
CA ASN A 148 -2.24 4.94 -26.40
C ASN A 148 -1.37 4.92 -25.13
N TRP A 149 -1.90 5.38 -24.01
CA TRP A 149 -1.24 5.25 -22.72
C TRP A 149 -1.04 3.77 -22.34
N ALA A 150 -2.04 2.92 -22.52
CA ALA A 150 -1.97 1.49 -22.24
C ALA A 150 -0.86 0.80 -23.02
N ARG A 151 -0.80 1.04 -24.35
CA ARG A 151 0.25 0.51 -25.21
C ARG A 151 1.64 0.99 -24.78
N ASN A 152 1.76 2.25 -24.36
CA ASN A 152 3.04 2.77 -23.85
C ASN A 152 3.47 2.08 -22.56
N ILE A 153 2.54 1.76 -21.65
CA ILE A 153 2.85 1.00 -20.43
C ILE A 153 3.36 -0.41 -20.78
N ILE A 154 2.71 -1.11 -21.70
CA ILE A 154 3.18 -2.44 -22.15
C ILE A 154 4.59 -2.35 -22.72
N ARG A 155 4.89 -1.35 -23.56
CA ARG A 155 6.26 -1.15 -24.09
C ARG A 155 7.30 -0.88 -23.01
N GLN A 156 6.92 -0.14 -21.97
CA GLN A 156 7.87 0.30 -20.93
C GLN A 156 8.02 -0.74 -19.80
N GLN A 157 6.93 -1.40 -19.42
CA GLN A 157 6.87 -2.29 -18.25
C GLN A 157 6.54 -3.75 -18.60
N GLY A 158 6.35 -4.07 -19.87
CA GLY A 158 6.13 -5.42 -20.36
C GLY A 158 4.70 -5.93 -20.24
N ALA A 159 3.84 -5.26 -19.47
CA ALA A 159 2.46 -5.69 -19.21
C ALA A 159 1.56 -4.55 -18.77
N LEU A 160 0.25 -4.85 -18.72
CA LEU A 160 -0.78 -3.97 -18.18
C LEU A 160 -1.87 -4.82 -17.52
N MET A 161 -2.37 -4.41 -16.36
CA MET A 161 -3.53 -5.04 -15.75
C MET A 161 -4.81 -4.35 -16.21
N ALA A 162 -5.85 -5.16 -16.53
CA ALA A 162 -7.17 -4.67 -16.91
C ALA A 162 -8.24 -5.30 -16.01
N GLU A 163 -9.10 -4.47 -15.43
CA GLU A 163 -10.11 -4.87 -14.45
C GLU A 163 -11.46 -4.22 -14.78
N PRO A 164 -12.59 -4.84 -14.43
CA PRO A 164 -13.89 -4.17 -14.47
C PRO A 164 -13.86 -2.90 -13.59
N TYR A 165 -14.63 -1.88 -13.98
CA TYR A 165 -14.87 -0.73 -13.11
C TYR A 165 -15.98 -1.07 -12.12
N TYR A 166 -15.63 -1.13 -10.84
CA TYR A 166 -16.55 -1.51 -9.77
C TYR A 166 -17.24 -0.30 -9.12
N ASN A 167 -18.47 -0.48 -8.66
CA ASN A 167 -19.19 0.51 -7.85
C ASN A 167 -18.64 0.48 -6.41
N LYS A 168 -17.53 1.18 -6.22
CA LYS A 168 -16.80 1.22 -4.95
C LYS A 168 -17.53 2.08 -3.91
N VAL A 169 -17.63 1.57 -2.68
CA VAL A 169 -18.19 2.25 -1.51
C VAL A 169 -17.10 2.76 -0.57
N LYS A 170 -16.12 1.90 -0.24
CA LYS A 170 -15.05 2.18 0.71
C LYS A 170 -13.76 1.48 0.30
N ASP A 171 -12.64 2.07 0.67
CA ASP A 171 -11.32 1.44 0.60
C ASP A 171 -10.87 1.01 1.99
N PHE A 172 -10.20 -0.14 2.09
CA PHE A 172 -9.51 -0.60 3.28
C PHE A 172 -8.36 -1.51 2.89
N ALA A 173 -7.48 -1.85 3.82
CA ALA A 173 -6.42 -2.81 3.61
C ALA A 173 -6.27 -3.72 4.82
N LEU A 174 -5.64 -4.87 4.61
CA LEU A 174 -5.05 -5.69 5.66
C LEU A 174 -3.53 -5.53 5.57
N GLU A 175 -2.92 -5.21 6.69
CA GLU A 175 -1.47 -4.97 6.79
C GLU A 175 -0.79 -6.20 7.38
N PHE A 176 0.35 -6.55 6.80
CA PHE A 176 1.12 -7.75 7.13
C PHE A 176 2.60 -7.44 7.26
N HIS A 177 3.32 -8.39 7.82
CA HIS A 177 4.77 -8.40 7.85
C HIS A 177 5.29 -9.79 7.44
N TRP A 178 6.09 -9.85 6.40
CA TRP A 178 6.90 -11.01 6.04
C TRP A 178 8.20 -10.94 6.83
N ASN A 179 8.44 -11.90 7.71
CA ASN A 179 9.64 -11.90 8.58
C ASN A 179 10.82 -12.71 8.01
N GLY A 180 10.76 -13.10 6.72
CA GLY A 180 11.73 -13.97 6.06
C GLY A 180 11.39 -15.46 6.13
N ARG A 181 10.31 -15.86 6.84
CA ARG A 181 9.87 -17.25 6.99
C ARG A 181 8.37 -17.43 6.94
N LYS A 182 7.63 -16.50 7.50
CA LYS A 182 6.15 -16.52 7.55
C LYS A 182 5.57 -15.12 7.50
N THR A 183 4.32 -15.04 7.11
CA THR A 183 3.52 -13.84 7.06
C THR A 183 2.73 -13.66 8.36
N GLU A 184 2.88 -12.51 8.97
CA GLU A 184 2.20 -12.12 10.19
C GLU A 184 1.19 -11.02 9.89
N TYR A 185 -0.04 -11.18 10.38
CA TYR A 185 -1.06 -10.12 10.30
C TYR A 185 -0.76 -9.05 11.35
N ILE A 186 -0.77 -7.78 10.95
CA ILE A 186 -0.45 -6.64 11.81
C ILE A 186 -1.70 -5.86 12.20
N GLY A 187 -2.69 -5.78 11.31
CA GLY A 187 -3.96 -5.10 11.59
C GLY A 187 -4.68 -4.63 10.33
N SER A 188 -5.89 -4.11 10.53
CA SER A 188 -6.68 -3.48 9.46
C SER A 188 -6.30 -2.01 9.28
N SER A 189 -6.37 -1.53 8.06
CA SER A 189 -6.21 -0.12 7.68
C SER A 189 -7.48 0.37 7.02
N LEU A 190 -8.12 1.39 7.59
CA LEU A 190 -9.30 2.03 7.03
C LEU A 190 -8.87 3.40 6.50
N PHE A 191 -8.88 3.58 5.18
CA PHE A 191 -8.34 4.78 4.56
C PHE A 191 -9.33 5.47 3.64
N THR A 192 -9.06 6.72 3.36
CA THR A 192 -9.86 7.57 2.48
C THR A 192 -9.03 8.08 1.32
N ASN A 193 -9.68 8.19 0.17
CA ASN A 193 -9.12 8.74 -1.04
C ASN A 193 -10.00 9.89 -1.56
N SER A 194 -9.38 10.87 -2.22
CA SER A 194 -10.06 11.86 -3.06
C SER A 194 -9.72 11.53 -4.52
N GLY A 195 -10.68 10.97 -5.26
CA GLY A 195 -10.40 10.29 -6.51
C GLY A 195 -9.49 9.07 -6.30
N TYR A 196 -8.29 9.10 -6.89
CA TYR A 196 -7.25 8.07 -6.68
C TYR A 196 -6.14 8.52 -5.72
N ALA A 197 -6.21 9.72 -5.18
CA ALA A 197 -5.20 10.24 -4.27
C ALA A 197 -5.55 9.92 -2.82
N TYR A 198 -4.61 9.31 -2.10
CA TYR A 198 -4.73 9.04 -0.68
C TYR A 198 -4.85 10.34 0.13
N THR A 199 -5.77 10.38 1.09
CA THR A 199 -6.02 11.54 1.95
C THR A 199 -5.84 11.29 3.43
N GLY A 200 -5.97 10.04 3.88
CA GLY A 200 -5.76 9.74 5.29
C GLY A 200 -6.24 8.36 5.74
N ASN A 201 -5.99 8.07 7.02
CA ASN A 201 -6.36 6.81 7.69
C ASN A 201 -7.06 7.06 9.02
N VAL A 202 -7.89 6.10 9.39
CA VAL A 202 -8.37 5.95 10.77
C VAL A 202 -7.24 5.38 11.64
N VAL A 203 -6.95 6.04 12.75
CA VAL A 203 -5.98 5.60 13.77
C VAL A 203 -6.78 5.22 15.03
N ALA A 204 -6.97 3.93 15.23
CA ALA A 204 -7.78 3.38 16.32
C ALA A 204 -7.35 1.94 16.64
N SER A 205 -7.90 1.37 17.73
CA SER A 205 -7.69 -0.04 18.06
C SER A 205 -8.18 -0.94 16.93
N GLU A 206 -7.59 -2.13 16.83
CA GLU A 206 -8.02 -3.13 15.84
C GLU A 206 -9.49 -3.53 16.05
N GLU A 207 -9.90 -3.70 17.29
CA GLU A 207 -11.29 -3.99 17.64
C GLU A 207 -12.24 -2.93 17.08
N LYS A 208 -11.91 -1.65 17.25
CA LYS A 208 -12.72 -0.53 16.74
C LYS A 208 -12.82 -0.53 15.23
N LYS A 209 -11.70 -0.70 14.52
CA LYS A 209 -11.68 -0.77 13.05
C LYS A 209 -12.47 -1.97 12.54
N ARG A 210 -12.32 -3.14 13.16
CA ARG A 210 -13.12 -4.33 12.83
C ARG A 210 -14.61 -4.10 13.08
N SER A 211 -14.98 -3.44 14.17
CA SER A 211 -16.39 -3.05 14.42
C SER A 211 -16.94 -2.12 13.34
N MET A 212 -16.12 -1.21 12.80
CA MET A 212 -16.51 -0.34 11.67
C MET A 212 -16.70 -1.15 10.38
N LEU A 213 -15.79 -2.06 10.05
CA LEU A 213 -15.89 -2.98 8.90
C LEU A 213 -17.10 -3.90 9.01
N GLY A 214 -17.38 -4.43 10.21
CA GLY A 214 -18.49 -5.34 10.47
C GLY A 214 -19.88 -4.74 10.23
N LYS A 215 -19.99 -3.42 10.06
CA LYS A 215 -21.24 -2.76 9.64
C LYS A 215 -21.57 -2.99 8.16
N TYR A 216 -20.59 -3.39 7.36
CA TYR A 216 -20.72 -3.55 5.91
C TYR A 216 -20.64 -5.00 5.46
N VAL A 217 -19.78 -5.79 6.09
CA VAL A 217 -19.46 -7.16 5.67
C VAL A 217 -19.22 -8.08 6.86
N SER A 218 -19.31 -9.38 6.65
CA SER A 218 -19.03 -10.38 7.69
C SER A 218 -17.56 -10.34 8.10
N LEU A 219 -17.29 -10.29 9.40
CA LEU A 219 -15.93 -10.39 9.92
C LEU A 219 -15.32 -11.77 9.68
N GLN A 220 -16.14 -12.84 9.63
CA GLN A 220 -15.68 -14.18 9.25
C GLN A 220 -15.13 -14.21 7.82
N THR A 221 -15.75 -13.47 6.90
CA THR A 221 -15.23 -13.31 5.53
C THR A 221 -13.85 -12.63 5.54
N ILE A 222 -13.67 -11.58 6.35
CA ILE A 222 -12.39 -10.89 6.50
C ILE A 222 -11.32 -11.82 7.08
N ASP A 223 -11.67 -12.62 8.10
CA ASP A 223 -10.75 -13.58 8.71
C ASP A 223 -10.33 -14.68 7.70
N ALA A 224 -11.28 -15.20 6.93
CA ALA A 224 -10.99 -16.18 5.87
C ALA A 224 -10.08 -15.60 4.78
N ILE A 225 -10.27 -14.32 4.39
CA ILE A 225 -9.39 -13.60 3.47
C ILE A 225 -7.98 -13.48 4.07
N CYS A 226 -7.89 -13.03 5.33
CA CYS A 226 -6.62 -12.86 6.03
C CYS A 226 -5.81 -14.17 6.08
N ASP A 227 -6.44 -15.27 6.48
CA ASP A 227 -5.77 -16.57 6.56
C ASP A 227 -5.34 -17.08 5.18
N LYS A 228 -6.16 -16.90 4.16
CA LYS A 228 -5.80 -17.27 2.78
C LYS A 228 -4.62 -16.46 2.25
N ILE A 229 -4.56 -15.14 2.55
CA ILE A 229 -3.43 -14.29 2.20
C ILE A 229 -2.16 -14.80 2.87
N LYS A 230 -2.18 -15.06 4.17
CA LYS A 230 -1.02 -15.58 4.91
C LYS A 230 -0.49 -16.87 4.28
N MET A 231 -1.38 -17.85 4.06
CA MET A 231 -1.00 -19.14 3.46
C MET A 231 -0.38 -18.97 2.06
N TRP A 232 -0.98 -18.10 1.24
CA TRP A 232 -0.49 -17.86 -0.11
C TRP A 232 0.86 -17.14 -0.12
N CYS A 233 1.01 -16.11 0.71
CA CYS A 233 2.26 -15.35 0.83
C CYS A 233 3.37 -16.21 1.42
N ASP A 234 3.10 -17.06 2.41
CA ASP A 234 4.08 -17.98 2.99
C ASP A 234 4.69 -18.90 1.93
N ALA A 235 3.89 -19.36 0.98
CA ALA A 235 4.37 -20.18 -0.13
C ALA A 235 5.10 -19.36 -1.22
N THR A 236 4.62 -18.15 -1.50
CA THR A 236 5.09 -17.33 -2.64
C THR A 236 6.33 -16.51 -2.30
N PHE A 237 6.47 -16.07 -1.03
CA PHE A 237 7.57 -15.21 -0.60
C PHE A 237 8.81 -15.98 -0.14
N LEU A 238 8.84 -17.30 -0.23
CA LEU A 238 10.03 -18.10 0.12
C LEU A 238 11.36 -17.60 -0.51
N PRO A 239 11.36 -17.11 -1.77
CA PRO A 239 12.59 -16.55 -2.35
C PRO A 239 12.94 -15.14 -1.83
N LEU A 240 12.03 -14.47 -1.10
CA LEU A 240 12.26 -13.13 -0.57
C LEU A 240 12.95 -13.21 0.79
N HIS A 241 14.25 -12.98 0.83
CA HIS A 241 15.03 -13.04 2.07
C HIS A 241 14.98 -11.75 2.90
N ILE A 242 14.40 -10.68 2.34
CA ILE A 242 14.24 -9.40 3.02
C ILE A 242 12.95 -9.41 3.85
N PRO A 243 13.04 -9.22 5.20
CA PRO A 243 11.84 -8.94 5.99
C PRO A 243 11.14 -7.70 5.45
N THR A 244 9.86 -7.85 5.11
CA THR A 244 9.13 -6.82 4.36
C THR A 244 7.74 -6.59 4.95
N PRO A 245 7.43 -5.40 5.49
CA PRO A 245 6.05 -5.02 5.74
C PRO A 245 5.31 -4.85 4.42
N PHE A 246 4.04 -5.23 4.38
CA PHE A 246 3.24 -5.05 3.17
C PHE A 246 1.75 -4.89 3.48
N GLY A 247 1.03 -4.24 2.57
CA GLY A 247 -0.42 -4.08 2.64
C GLY A 247 -1.11 -4.72 1.44
N VAL A 248 -2.27 -5.33 1.68
CA VAL A 248 -3.17 -5.80 0.64
C VAL A 248 -4.38 -4.87 0.60
N ASP A 249 -4.43 -4.02 -0.42
CA ASP A 249 -5.53 -3.08 -0.61
C ASP A 249 -6.78 -3.82 -1.08
N MET A 250 -7.90 -3.46 -0.50
CA MET A 250 -9.22 -4.03 -0.73
C MET A 250 -10.25 -2.92 -0.91
N MET A 251 -11.39 -3.24 -1.49
CA MET A 251 -12.51 -2.31 -1.53
C MET A 251 -13.84 -3.01 -1.25
N LEU A 252 -14.73 -2.28 -0.60
CA LEU A 252 -16.14 -2.62 -0.51
C LEU A 252 -16.83 -2.13 -1.78
N ILE A 253 -17.59 -3.00 -2.40
CA ILE A 253 -18.35 -2.69 -3.62
C ILE A 253 -19.81 -3.08 -3.44
N VAL A 254 -20.69 -2.42 -4.19
CA VAL A 254 -22.10 -2.78 -4.30
C VAL A 254 -22.36 -3.42 -5.66
N GLU A 255 -22.92 -4.62 -5.64
CA GLU A 255 -23.38 -5.35 -6.81
C GLU A 255 -24.85 -5.75 -6.61
N GLY A 256 -25.75 -5.05 -7.29
CA GLY A 256 -27.20 -5.12 -7.00
C GLY A 256 -27.49 -4.63 -5.58
N GLU A 257 -28.11 -5.49 -4.75
CA GLU A 257 -28.40 -5.21 -3.34
C GLU A 257 -27.32 -5.75 -2.38
N ARG A 258 -26.28 -6.39 -2.90
CA ARG A 258 -25.25 -7.05 -2.08
C ARG A 258 -24.02 -6.16 -1.90
N MET A 259 -23.55 -6.11 -0.66
CA MET A 259 -22.21 -5.59 -0.35
C MET A 259 -21.21 -6.74 -0.46
N LEU A 260 -20.17 -6.55 -1.27
CA LEU A 260 -19.10 -7.54 -1.50
C LEU A 260 -17.73 -6.92 -1.24
N ILE A 261 -16.75 -7.76 -0.99
CA ILE A 261 -15.34 -7.39 -0.89
C ILE A 261 -14.64 -7.73 -2.21
N HIS A 262 -13.95 -6.76 -2.82
CA HIS A 262 -12.87 -7.05 -3.76
C HIS A 262 -11.59 -7.26 -2.92
N PRO A 263 -11.11 -8.50 -2.75
CA PRO A 263 -10.19 -8.85 -1.67
C PRO A 263 -8.72 -8.66 -2.00
N CYS A 264 -8.39 -8.21 -3.22
CA CYS A 264 -7.02 -7.95 -3.64
C CYS A 264 -7.00 -6.96 -4.83
N VAL A 265 -7.06 -5.68 -4.53
CA VAL A 265 -6.99 -4.58 -5.52
C VAL A 265 -5.54 -4.31 -5.91
N GLU A 266 -4.65 -4.38 -4.91
CA GLU A 266 -3.22 -4.17 -5.03
C GLU A 266 -2.49 -4.77 -3.83
N VAL A 267 -1.28 -5.29 -4.04
CA VAL A 267 -0.37 -5.67 -2.96
C VAL A 267 0.84 -4.75 -3.02
N ASN A 268 1.08 -4.07 -1.91
CA ASN A 268 2.14 -3.09 -1.74
C ASN A 268 3.27 -3.70 -0.91
N LEU A 269 4.30 -4.29 -1.53
CA LEU A 269 5.44 -4.93 -0.85
C LEU A 269 6.44 -3.89 -0.30
N ARG A 270 5.94 -3.06 0.57
CA ARG A 270 6.63 -1.97 1.27
C ARG A 270 5.79 -1.50 2.43
N ARG A 271 6.32 -0.57 3.23
CA ARG A 271 5.47 0.17 4.18
C ARG A 271 4.35 0.90 3.44
N THR A 272 3.19 0.97 4.06
CA THR A 272 2.01 1.67 3.57
C THR A 272 1.63 2.77 4.57
N MET A 273 0.79 3.71 4.17
CA MET A 273 0.23 4.68 5.11
C MET A 273 -0.68 4.00 6.14
N GLY A 274 -1.26 2.84 5.80
CA GLY A 274 -1.98 1.99 6.73
C GLY A 274 -1.08 1.42 7.82
N TYR A 275 0.08 0.89 7.42
CA TYR A 275 1.08 0.41 8.37
C TYR A 275 1.56 1.52 9.33
N VAL A 276 1.78 2.73 8.80
CA VAL A 276 2.11 3.91 9.61
C VAL A 276 0.99 4.23 10.61
N ALA A 277 -0.27 4.21 10.18
CA ALA A 277 -1.41 4.48 11.06
C ALA A 277 -1.52 3.46 12.22
N LEU A 278 -1.17 2.19 11.98
CA LEU A 278 -1.12 1.15 13.02
C LEU A 278 -0.03 1.43 14.05
N LEU A 279 1.15 1.83 13.60
CA LEU A 279 2.26 2.18 14.50
C LEU A 279 1.98 3.48 15.26
N LEU A 280 1.38 4.47 14.62
CA LEU A 280 0.94 5.71 15.27
C LEU A 280 -0.01 5.41 16.43
N TYR A 281 -1.01 4.55 16.22
CA TYR A 281 -1.91 4.15 17.29
C TYR A 281 -1.15 3.56 18.49
N LYS A 282 -0.23 2.63 18.25
CA LYS A 282 0.59 2.03 19.31
C LYS A 282 1.38 3.08 20.09
N LYS A 283 2.07 4.00 19.39
CA LYS A 283 2.88 5.07 19.99
C LYS A 283 2.02 6.09 20.75
N ILE A 284 0.80 6.38 20.29
CA ILE A 284 -0.14 7.26 21.00
C ILE A 284 -0.55 6.63 22.33
N ILE A 285 -0.95 5.37 22.32
CA ILE A 285 -1.44 4.68 23.53
C ILE A 285 -0.31 4.39 24.51
N SER A 286 0.91 4.10 24.06
CA SER A 286 2.07 3.94 24.95
C SER A 286 2.61 5.25 25.53
N GLY A 287 2.13 6.41 25.06
CA GLY A 287 2.67 7.71 25.45
C GLY A 287 4.05 8.04 24.89
N GLU A 288 4.59 7.21 23.99
CA GLU A 288 5.89 7.43 23.35
C GLU A 288 5.87 8.54 22.30
N TYR A 289 4.68 8.92 21.85
CA TYR A 289 4.53 9.96 20.84
C TYR A 289 4.30 11.31 21.50
N ASN A 290 5.35 12.10 21.58
CA ASN A 290 5.33 13.45 22.16
C ASN A 290 5.06 14.52 21.09
N ASN A 291 4.27 15.51 21.48
CA ASN A 291 3.54 16.52 20.72
C ASN A 291 4.45 17.57 20.02
N ASN A 292 5.35 17.15 19.14
CA ASN A 292 6.12 18.08 18.31
C ASN A 292 5.43 18.32 16.96
N ASN A 293 4.55 19.32 16.90
CA ASN A 293 3.99 19.94 15.68
C ASN A 293 2.97 19.16 14.82
N HIS A 294 2.68 17.88 15.08
CA HIS A 294 1.79 17.08 14.22
C HIS A 294 0.49 16.61 14.88
N PHE A 295 0.34 16.84 16.21
CA PHE A 295 -0.82 16.38 16.97
C PHE A 295 -1.65 17.53 17.52
N LEU A 296 -2.95 17.47 17.26
CA LEU A 296 -3.98 18.25 17.92
C LEU A 296 -4.73 17.32 18.88
N LEU A 297 -4.06 16.81 19.91
CA LEU A 297 -4.71 16.05 20.98
C LEU A 297 -5.16 17.00 22.06
N THR A 298 -6.46 17.05 22.33
CA THR A 298 -7.08 17.96 23.28
C THR A 298 -7.38 17.31 24.63
N ASN A 299 -7.33 15.97 24.72
CA ASN A 299 -7.74 15.19 25.90
C ASN A 299 -6.75 14.07 26.23
N GLU A 300 -6.93 13.45 27.41
CA GLU A 300 -6.21 12.23 27.78
C GLU A 300 -6.47 11.12 26.77
N THR A 301 -5.40 10.53 26.25
CA THR A 301 -5.48 9.44 25.30
C THR A 301 -6.04 8.18 25.96
N ASN A 302 -7.02 7.52 25.35
CA ASN A 302 -7.56 6.26 25.81
C ASN A 302 -7.73 5.26 24.64
N GLU A 303 -7.80 3.97 24.98
CA GLU A 303 -7.89 2.88 23.99
C GLU A 303 -9.17 2.95 23.13
N ASN A 304 -10.19 3.67 23.55
CA ASN A 304 -11.44 3.85 22.81
C ASN A 304 -11.45 5.07 21.89
N SER A 305 -10.41 5.91 21.96
CA SER A 305 -10.30 7.10 21.11
C SER A 305 -10.07 6.70 19.64
N VAL A 306 -10.64 7.53 18.75
CA VAL A 306 -10.43 7.42 17.31
C VAL A 306 -9.75 8.71 16.85
N TYR A 307 -8.63 8.55 16.17
CA TYR A 307 -7.87 9.63 15.60
C TYR A 307 -7.88 9.51 14.07
N HIS A 308 -7.66 10.63 13.39
CA HIS A 308 -7.51 10.67 11.95
C HIS A 308 -6.11 11.14 11.57
N PHE A 309 -5.38 10.26 10.89
CA PHE A 309 -4.15 10.61 10.20
C PHE A 309 -4.50 11.18 8.83
N ARG A 310 -3.97 12.36 8.51
CA ARG A 310 -4.22 13.04 7.23
C ARG A 310 -2.92 13.49 6.59
N VAL A 311 -2.90 13.41 5.25
CA VAL A 311 -1.84 14.00 4.42
C VAL A 311 -2.45 15.15 3.65
N SER A 312 -1.82 16.33 3.69
CA SER A 312 -2.34 17.51 2.99
C SER A 312 -2.33 17.29 1.47
N ALA A 313 -3.37 17.80 0.79
CA ALA A 313 -3.53 17.67 -0.66
C ALA A 313 -2.33 18.20 -1.48
N ASN A 314 -1.57 19.15 -0.91
CA ASN A 314 -0.37 19.72 -1.55
C ASN A 314 0.92 18.96 -1.18
N GLY A 315 0.80 17.76 -0.56
CA GLY A 315 1.94 16.87 -0.29
C GLY A 315 2.97 17.42 0.71
N GLY A 316 2.60 18.41 1.51
CA GLY A 316 3.58 19.12 2.31
C GLY A 316 3.59 18.83 3.80
N LYS A 317 2.54 18.24 4.36
CA LYS A 317 2.47 17.98 5.81
C LYS A 317 1.50 16.84 6.10
N TRP A 318 1.78 16.11 7.15
CA TRP A 318 0.84 15.17 7.76
C TRP A 318 0.42 15.64 9.15
N SER A 319 -0.71 15.17 9.62
CA SER A 319 -1.21 15.49 10.96
C SER A 319 -2.07 14.35 11.49
N VAL A 320 -2.17 14.26 12.80
CA VAL A 320 -3.12 13.39 13.49
C VAL A 320 -4.00 14.26 14.37
N SER A 321 -5.30 14.10 14.29
CA SER A 321 -6.28 14.80 15.11
C SER A 321 -7.25 13.83 15.73
N GLU A 322 -7.64 14.07 16.98
CA GLU A 322 -8.76 13.38 17.60
C GLU A 322 -10.06 13.88 16.95
N GLN A 323 -10.95 12.95 16.61
CA GLN A 323 -12.27 13.28 16.10
C GLN A 323 -13.32 12.68 17.03
N GLY A 324 -14.22 13.53 17.53
CA GLY A 324 -15.46 13.08 18.14
C GLY A 324 -16.22 12.25 17.08
N MET A 325 -16.66 11.05 17.44
CA MET A 325 -17.35 10.18 16.52
C MET A 325 -18.72 10.74 16.15
N GLU A 326 -18.83 11.31 14.96
CA GLU A 326 -20.07 11.20 14.23
C GLU A 326 -20.09 9.82 13.56
N SER A 327 -21.08 9.02 13.91
CA SER A 327 -21.24 7.63 13.51
C SER A 327 -21.31 7.51 11.99
N GLY A 328 -20.28 6.99 11.37
CA GLY A 328 -20.33 6.54 9.96
C GLY A 328 -19.31 7.10 8.98
N GLN A 329 -18.41 7.97 9.38
CA GLN A 329 -17.37 8.51 8.49
C GLN A 329 -16.02 7.82 8.70
N TRP A 330 -15.78 6.85 7.86
CA TRP A 330 -14.48 6.41 7.42
C TRP A 330 -14.58 6.28 5.94
#